data_2e91e84cbfb513da0fd5adfd20f8f55f
#
_entry.id   2e91e84cbfb513da0fd5adfd20f8f55f
#
_cell.length_a   1.000
_cell.length_b   1.000
_cell.length_c   1.000
_cell.angle_alpha   90.00
_cell.angle_beta   90.00
_cell.angle_gamma   90.00
#
_symmetry.space_group_name_H-M   'P 1'
#
loop_
_entity.id
_entity.type
_entity.pdbx_description
1 polymer ?
#
loop_
_entity_poly.entity_id
_entity_poly.type
_entity_poly.pdbx_seq_one_letter_code
_entity_poly.pdbx_strand_id
1 'polypeptide(L)'
;MKAYKVFNSDWTCRGFQYQVGKTYKEDIAPSVCDRGFHFCKKLIDCFSYYSFNHNNKVAEIEALGEIDDGGAKCCTNKIKIVKEITWHEVLEMVNIGAGNTGLGNSGDGNSGYRNSGDRNSGDRNSGDRNSGYRNSGYRNSGYRNSGDSNSGNRNSGDSNSGNSNSGNRNSGNRNSGDYNTGDFNISDNNTGCFSTKDHKILFFDKKTNITLQEWRGGDAFYLLNQVNSNPTEWIYTDDMTDQEKADYPSYKTTGGYLKNRDISKAYQEWWDKLNSKEKQCIKEIPNFDDKKFEMITGINAEESK
;
A
#
# COMPACT_ATOMS: atom_id res chain seq x y z
N MET A 1 41.20 -11.98 10.17
CA MET A 1 39.77 -11.67 10.36
C MET A 1 39.09 -11.63 9.01
N LYS A 2 38.00 -12.36 8.81
CA LYS A 2 37.17 -12.29 7.58
C LYS A 2 36.31 -11.04 7.61
N ALA A 3 36.20 -10.39 6.44
CA ALA A 3 35.49 -9.13 6.29
C ALA A 3 35.19 -8.85 4.79
N TYR A 4 34.76 -7.63 4.47
CA TYR A 4 34.29 -7.29 3.11
C TYR A 4 34.93 -5.98 2.63
N LYS A 5 35.14 -5.91 1.32
CA LYS A 5 35.62 -4.72 0.64
C LYS A 5 34.91 -4.55 -0.70
N VAL A 6 34.58 -3.31 -1.05
CA VAL A 6 34.04 -2.91 -2.35
C VAL A 6 35.14 -2.20 -3.13
N PHE A 7 35.09 -2.37 -4.46
CA PHE A 7 36.03 -1.80 -5.43
C PHE A 7 35.26 -1.19 -6.58
N ASN A 8 35.90 -0.38 -7.38
CA ASN A 8 35.42 0.03 -8.68
C ASN A 8 35.27 -1.20 -9.62
N SER A 9 34.62 -1.02 -10.76
CA SER A 9 34.34 -2.08 -11.74
C SER A 9 35.62 -2.77 -12.30
N ASP A 10 36.72 -2.10 -12.24
CA ASP A 10 38.05 -2.54 -12.67
C ASP A 10 38.93 -3.13 -11.55
N TRP A 11 38.35 -3.42 -10.38
CA TRP A 11 39.05 -3.85 -9.17
C TRP A 11 40.01 -2.81 -8.58
N THR A 12 39.87 -1.53 -8.89
CA THR A 12 40.63 -0.46 -8.23
C THR A 12 39.95 0.09 -7.01
N CYS A 13 40.74 0.59 -6.08
CA CYS A 13 40.28 1.42 -4.95
C CYS A 13 41.30 2.51 -4.70
N ARG A 14 40.91 3.78 -4.81
CA ARG A 14 41.82 4.93 -4.72
C ARG A 14 43.09 4.81 -5.58
N GLY A 15 42.92 4.31 -6.81
CA GLY A 15 44.03 4.13 -7.77
C GLY A 15 44.89 2.88 -7.54
N PHE A 16 44.71 2.17 -6.43
CA PHE A 16 45.42 0.91 -6.21
C PHE A 16 44.68 -0.27 -6.83
N GLN A 17 45.41 -1.14 -7.57
CA GLN A 17 44.85 -2.29 -8.28
C GLN A 17 44.86 -3.54 -7.39
N TYR A 18 43.70 -4.19 -7.28
CA TYR A 18 43.54 -5.45 -6.55
C TYR A 18 43.26 -6.61 -7.53
N GLN A 19 43.50 -7.83 -7.02
CA GLN A 19 43.21 -9.06 -7.76
C GLN A 19 42.76 -10.13 -6.75
N VAL A 20 41.73 -10.90 -7.10
CA VAL A 20 41.25 -12.04 -6.31
C VAL A 20 42.39 -13.07 -6.15
N GLY A 21 42.50 -13.64 -4.98
CA GLY A 21 43.50 -14.61 -4.56
C GLY A 21 44.84 -13.99 -4.09
N LYS A 22 45.10 -12.71 -4.32
CA LYS A 22 46.35 -12.05 -3.94
C LYS A 22 46.34 -11.45 -2.54
N THR A 23 47.53 -11.42 -1.93
CA THR A 23 47.82 -10.77 -0.65
C THR A 23 48.65 -9.52 -0.87
N TYR A 24 48.26 -8.44 -0.21
CA TYR A 24 48.96 -7.16 -0.26
C TYR A 24 49.41 -6.78 1.15
N LYS A 25 50.57 -6.16 1.26
CA LYS A 25 51.19 -5.71 2.51
C LYS A 25 51.82 -4.33 2.35
N GLU A 26 51.66 -3.50 3.35
CA GLU A 26 52.34 -2.23 3.54
C GLU A 26 53.10 -2.24 4.89
N ASP A 27 54.31 -1.72 4.89
CA ASP A 27 55.10 -1.66 6.11
C ASP A 27 54.84 -0.35 6.87
N ILE A 28 53.60 -0.23 7.34
CA ILE A 28 53.09 0.94 8.08
C ILE A 28 52.22 0.48 9.24
N ALA A 29 52.07 1.29 10.27
CA ALA A 29 51.00 1.14 11.25
C ALA A 29 49.69 1.58 10.59
N PRO A 30 48.61 0.74 10.56
CA PRO A 30 47.33 1.11 9.95
C PRO A 30 46.64 2.20 10.77
N SER A 31 45.90 3.10 10.10
CA SER A 31 45.10 4.14 10.74
C SER A 31 43.83 4.38 9.94
N VAL A 32 42.67 4.24 10.58
CA VAL A 32 41.35 4.39 9.93
C VAL A 32 41.19 5.79 9.35
N CYS A 33 40.72 5.89 8.13
CA CYS A 33 40.59 7.11 7.34
C CYS A 33 41.88 7.80 6.89
N ASP A 34 43.02 7.27 7.25
CA ASP A 34 44.33 7.82 6.88
C ASP A 34 45.10 6.84 5.96
N ARG A 35 45.61 5.73 6.48
CA ARG A 35 46.51 4.82 5.78
C ARG A 35 46.23 3.34 6.07
N GLY A 36 46.63 2.47 5.13
CA GLY A 36 46.37 1.04 5.14
C GLY A 36 45.17 0.60 4.27
N PHE A 37 44.95 -0.70 4.24
CA PHE A 37 43.87 -1.31 3.46
C PHE A 37 42.57 -1.28 4.24
N HIS A 38 41.63 -0.40 3.84
CA HIS A 38 40.33 -0.22 4.49
C HIS A 38 39.34 -1.29 4.07
N PHE A 39 38.52 -1.75 4.99
CA PHE A 39 37.48 -2.75 4.81
C PHE A 39 36.35 -2.55 5.85
N CYS A 40 35.24 -3.31 5.72
CA CYS A 40 34.16 -3.32 6.69
C CYS A 40 33.88 -4.75 7.20
N LYS A 41 33.51 -4.85 8.47
CA LYS A 41 33.13 -6.15 9.07
C LYS A 41 31.83 -6.73 8.52
N LYS A 42 30.89 -5.86 8.16
CA LYS A 42 29.64 -6.20 7.51
C LYS A 42 29.61 -5.63 6.10
N LEU A 43 29.13 -6.41 5.14
CA LEU A 43 29.06 -5.97 3.76
C LEU A 43 28.21 -4.71 3.56
N ILE A 44 27.09 -4.61 4.26
CA ILE A 44 26.18 -3.46 4.18
C ILE A 44 26.88 -2.15 4.52
N ASP A 45 27.83 -2.16 5.44
CA ASP A 45 28.55 -0.97 5.87
C ASP A 45 29.49 -0.43 4.78
N CYS A 46 29.97 -1.30 3.87
CA CYS A 46 30.77 -0.88 2.73
C CYS A 46 30.04 0.12 1.83
N PHE A 47 28.72 0.01 1.73
CA PHE A 47 27.88 0.87 0.89
C PHE A 47 27.56 2.24 1.55
N SER A 48 28.11 2.51 2.72
CA SER A 48 28.23 3.88 3.24
C SER A 48 29.38 4.67 2.60
N TYR A 49 30.32 3.98 1.95
CA TYR A 49 31.52 4.55 1.31
C TYR A 49 31.56 4.39 -0.20
N TYR A 50 30.77 3.48 -0.73
CA TYR A 50 30.57 3.22 -2.16
C TYR A 50 29.08 3.29 -2.49
N SER A 51 28.75 3.81 -3.67
CA SER A 51 27.38 3.73 -4.19
C SER A 51 26.95 2.27 -4.32
N PHE A 52 25.70 1.96 -3.98
CA PHE A 52 25.12 0.63 -4.21
C PHE A 52 24.83 0.44 -5.69
N ASN A 53 25.78 -0.16 -6.40
CA ASN A 53 25.75 -0.29 -7.85
C ASN A 53 26.29 -1.66 -8.28
N HIS A 54 25.55 -2.36 -9.14
CA HIS A 54 25.90 -3.69 -9.65
C HIS A 54 27.23 -3.74 -10.44
N ASN A 55 27.73 -2.60 -10.92
CA ASN A 55 29.03 -2.53 -11.60
C ASN A 55 30.21 -2.58 -10.63
N ASN A 56 30.00 -2.31 -9.35
CA ASN A 56 31.04 -2.43 -8.36
C ASN A 56 31.48 -3.88 -8.18
N LYS A 57 32.76 -4.08 -7.94
CA LYS A 57 33.30 -5.38 -7.53
C LYS A 57 33.25 -5.49 -6.02
N VAL A 58 32.84 -6.65 -5.52
CA VAL A 58 32.73 -6.94 -4.09
C VAL A 58 33.54 -8.19 -3.78
N ALA A 59 34.27 -8.18 -2.70
CA ALA A 59 35.01 -9.37 -2.28
C ALA A 59 34.92 -9.63 -0.78
N GLU A 60 34.94 -10.93 -0.44
CA GLU A 60 35.36 -11.40 0.86
C GLU A 60 36.87 -11.22 0.96
N ILE A 61 37.30 -10.63 2.07
CA ILE A 61 38.72 -10.38 2.35
C ILE A 61 39.15 -10.99 3.68
N GLU A 62 40.42 -11.16 3.82
CA GLU A 62 41.02 -11.57 5.09
C GLU A 62 42.08 -10.52 5.53
N ALA A 63 41.82 -9.87 6.66
CA ALA A 63 42.82 -9.00 7.31
C ALA A 63 43.80 -9.88 8.09
N LEU A 64 45.07 -9.86 7.66
CA LEU A 64 46.16 -10.72 8.14
C LEU A 64 47.19 -10.00 8.96
N GLY A 65 47.20 -8.67 8.97
CA GLY A 65 48.13 -7.84 9.71
C GLY A 65 47.52 -7.20 10.94
N GLU A 66 48.18 -6.14 11.39
CA GLU A 66 47.65 -5.27 12.44
C GLU A 66 46.32 -4.66 11.95
N ILE A 67 45.42 -4.43 12.87
CA ILE A 67 44.10 -3.87 12.57
C ILE A 67 43.87 -2.65 13.46
N ASP A 68 43.54 -1.54 12.82
CA ASP A 68 42.89 -0.41 13.51
C ASP A 68 41.40 -0.48 13.31
N ASP A 69 40.65 -0.59 14.41
CA ASP A 69 39.24 -0.85 14.46
C ASP A 69 38.41 0.42 14.69
N GLY A 70 37.94 1.05 13.67
CA GLY A 70 37.04 2.21 13.72
C GLY A 70 35.54 1.86 13.77
N GLY A 71 35.17 0.63 14.15
CA GLY A 71 33.80 0.16 14.26
C GLY A 71 33.28 -0.41 12.96
N ALA A 72 32.46 0.32 12.21
CA ALA A 72 31.93 -0.11 10.92
C ALA A 72 33.02 -0.20 9.84
N LYS A 73 33.99 0.70 9.87
CA LYS A 73 35.12 0.76 8.95
C LYS A 73 36.40 0.47 9.73
N CYS A 74 37.20 -0.45 9.23
CA CYS A 74 38.48 -0.86 9.76
C CYS A 74 39.56 -0.70 8.70
N CYS A 75 40.84 -0.74 9.13
CA CYS A 75 41.95 -0.85 8.22
C CYS A 75 43.01 -1.84 8.73
N THR A 76 43.84 -2.34 7.80
CA THR A 76 44.96 -3.25 8.12
C THR A 76 46.14 -2.95 7.23
N ASN A 77 47.34 -3.29 7.70
CA ASN A 77 48.55 -3.22 6.87
C ASN A 77 48.82 -4.47 6.05
N LYS A 78 47.97 -5.52 6.18
CA LYS A 78 48.06 -6.73 5.33
C LYS A 78 46.69 -7.31 5.05
N ILE A 79 46.32 -7.37 3.76
CA ILE A 79 45.02 -7.84 3.30
C ILE A 79 45.15 -8.92 2.22
N LYS A 80 44.31 -9.95 2.27
CA LYS A 80 44.15 -10.93 1.21
C LYS A 80 42.74 -10.77 0.61
N ILE A 81 42.68 -10.70 -0.72
CA ILE A 81 41.40 -10.76 -1.43
C ILE A 81 41.06 -12.23 -1.65
N VAL A 82 40.06 -12.75 -0.96
CA VAL A 82 39.78 -14.19 -0.88
C VAL A 82 39.00 -14.66 -2.10
N LYS A 83 37.81 -14.09 -2.30
CA LYS A 83 36.91 -14.42 -3.42
C LYS A 83 36.06 -13.22 -3.82
N GLU A 84 35.69 -13.16 -5.07
CA GLU A 84 34.62 -12.26 -5.53
C GLU A 84 33.28 -12.74 -4.98
N ILE A 85 32.43 -11.79 -4.60
CA ILE A 85 31.03 -12.01 -4.22
C ILE A 85 30.20 -11.51 -5.40
N THR A 86 29.40 -12.39 -5.99
CA THR A 86 28.52 -12.04 -7.10
C THR A 86 27.45 -11.04 -6.65
N TRP A 87 26.92 -10.26 -7.59
CA TRP A 87 25.88 -9.27 -7.23
C TRP A 87 24.62 -9.93 -6.63
N HIS A 88 24.30 -11.15 -7.06
CA HIS A 88 23.21 -11.94 -6.45
C HIS A 88 23.48 -12.25 -4.98
N GLU A 89 24.68 -12.76 -4.66
CA GLU A 89 25.09 -12.98 -3.26
C GLU A 89 25.10 -11.68 -2.45
N VAL A 90 25.51 -10.55 -3.06
CA VAL A 90 25.45 -9.23 -2.41
C VAL A 90 24.02 -8.89 -1.99
N LEU A 91 23.05 -9.06 -2.89
CA LEU A 91 21.65 -8.78 -2.60
C LEU A 91 21.11 -9.65 -1.45
N GLU A 92 21.47 -10.93 -1.41
CA GLU A 92 21.10 -11.83 -0.32
C GLU A 92 21.76 -11.46 1.02
N MET A 93 23.00 -10.98 0.98
CA MET A 93 23.75 -10.62 2.20
C MET A 93 23.35 -9.29 2.83
N VAL A 94 22.84 -8.35 2.03
CA VAL A 94 22.49 -6.99 2.50
C VAL A 94 21.00 -6.81 2.76
N ASN A 95 20.18 -7.79 2.43
CA ASN A 95 18.74 -7.81 2.63
C ASN A 95 18.31 -9.01 3.48
N ILE A 96 17.13 -8.93 4.06
CA ILE A 96 16.46 -10.05 4.74
C ILE A 96 15.19 -10.36 3.95
N GLY A 97 15.01 -11.62 3.54
CA GLY A 97 13.90 -12.08 2.71
C GLY A 97 14.26 -12.20 1.23
N ALA A 98 13.29 -12.62 0.42
CA ALA A 98 13.49 -13.00 -0.98
C ALA A 98 13.10 -11.91 -1.98
N GLY A 99 13.75 -11.90 -3.16
CA GLY A 99 13.36 -11.04 -4.29
C GLY A 99 13.59 -9.54 -4.09
N ASN A 100 14.42 -9.13 -3.13
CA ASN A 100 14.75 -7.74 -2.89
C ASN A 100 15.77 -7.22 -3.91
N THR A 101 15.56 -6.02 -4.45
CA THR A 101 16.45 -5.40 -5.46
C THR A 101 17.19 -4.15 -4.99
N GLY A 102 17.01 -3.75 -3.71
CA GLY A 102 17.68 -2.60 -3.14
C GLY A 102 18.62 -2.96 -2.01
N LEU A 103 18.88 -2.00 -1.13
CA LEU A 103 19.82 -2.15 -0.02
C LEU A 103 19.12 -2.01 1.34
N GLY A 104 19.36 -2.99 2.21
CA GLY A 104 18.91 -2.95 3.60
C GLY A 104 17.40 -3.12 3.74
N ASN A 105 16.77 -3.87 2.83
CA ASN A 105 15.37 -4.22 2.90
C ASN A 105 15.14 -5.44 3.81
N SER A 106 13.98 -5.50 4.45
CA SER A 106 13.52 -6.62 5.25
C SER A 106 12.10 -7.00 4.82
N GLY A 107 11.86 -8.28 4.56
CA GLY A 107 10.65 -8.83 3.93
C GLY A 107 10.88 -9.14 2.45
N ASP A 108 9.82 -9.48 1.72
CA ASP A 108 9.92 -10.01 0.37
C ASP A 108 9.55 -9.00 -0.72
N GLY A 109 10.28 -9.07 -1.86
CA GLY A 109 9.93 -8.34 -3.06
C GLY A 109 10.04 -6.82 -2.96
N ASN A 110 10.85 -6.29 -2.07
CA ASN A 110 11.06 -4.86 -1.93
C ASN A 110 12.02 -4.32 -2.99
N SER A 111 11.73 -3.12 -3.47
CA SER A 111 12.58 -2.35 -4.36
C SER A 111 12.91 -1.00 -3.74
N GLY A 112 14.20 -0.59 -3.77
CA GLY A 112 14.66 0.65 -3.16
C GLY A 112 15.44 0.44 -1.88
N TYR A 113 15.34 1.37 -0.93
CA TYR A 113 16.27 1.49 0.17
C TYR A 113 15.59 1.41 1.54
N ARG A 114 16.03 0.49 2.40
CA ARG A 114 15.57 0.37 3.80
C ARG A 114 14.05 0.23 3.97
N ASN A 115 13.42 -0.57 3.14
CA ASN A 115 12.02 -0.93 3.31
C ASN A 115 11.88 -2.08 4.32
N SER A 116 10.78 -2.10 5.06
CA SER A 116 10.40 -3.17 5.97
C SER A 116 8.97 -3.63 5.67
N GLY A 117 8.75 -4.94 5.58
CA GLY A 117 7.51 -5.55 5.10
C GLY A 117 7.63 -5.95 3.63
N ASP A 118 6.51 -6.29 2.97
CA ASP A 118 6.55 -6.92 1.66
C ASP A 118 6.11 -5.99 0.53
N ARG A 119 6.74 -6.16 -0.64
CA ARG A 119 6.35 -5.52 -1.90
C ARG A 119 6.33 -3.99 -1.85
N ASN A 120 7.24 -3.39 -1.09
CA ASN A 120 7.39 -1.95 -1.09
C ASN A 120 8.28 -1.48 -2.25
N SER A 121 7.94 -0.33 -2.81
CA SER A 121 8.73 0.36 -3.84
C SER A 121 9.10 1.77 -3.37
N GLY A 122 10.38 2.14 -3.57
CA GLY A 122 10.94 3.39 -3.06
C GLY A 122 11.65 3.19 -1.72
N ASP A 123 11.78 4.23 -0.91
CA ASP A 123 12.70 4.19 0.22
C ASP A 123 12.01 4.38 1.57
N ARG A 124 12.48 3.64 2.57
CA ARG A 124 12.10 3.78 3.97
C ARG A 124 10.60 3.62 4.22
N ASN A 125 9.95 2.73 3.46
CA ASN A 125 8.58 2.36 3.72
C ASN A 125 8.52 1.26 4.80
N SER A 126 7.47 1.26 5.59
CA SER A 126 7.17 0.25 6.61
C SER A 126 5.76 -0.29 6.42
N GLY A 127 5.59 -1.59 6.52
CA GLY A 127 4.37 -2.30 6.15
C GLY A 127 4.40 -2.75 4.69
N ASP A 128 3.25 -3.11 4.10
CA ASP A 128 3.25 -3.81 2.83
C ASP A 128 2.66 -2.97 1.69
N ARG A 129 3.19 -3.21 0.49
CA ARG A 129 2.69 -2.64 -0.76
C ARG A 129 2.70 -1.11 -0.79
N ASN A 130 3.60 -0.47 -0.09
CA ASN A 130 3.76 0.97 -0.15
C ASN A 130 4.62 1.39 -1.35
N SER A 131 4.29 2.53 -1.94
CA SER A 131 5.05 3.16 -3.02
C SER A 131 5.42 4.59 -2.65
N GLY A 132 6.69 4.94 -2.81
CA GLY A 132 7.22 6.27 -2.51
C GLY A 132 8.18 6.29 -1.33
N TYR A 133 8.09 7.30 -0.47
CA TYR A 133 9.10 7.55 0.55
C TYR A 133 8.51 7.75 1.95
N ARG A 134 8.99 7.00 2.92
CA ARG A 134 8.59 7.09 4.33
C ARG A 134 7.09 6.89 4.57
N ASN A 135 6.48 5.98 3.85
CA ASN A 135 5.12 5.58 4.15
C ASN A 135 5.11 4.48 5.22
N SER A 136 4.07 4.48 6.05
CA SER A 136 3.82 3.48 7.09
C SER A 136 2.40 2.96 6.99
N GLY A 137 2.23 1.65 6.97
CA GLY A 137 0.95 0.97 6.82
C GLY A 137 0.84 0.19 5.50
N TYR A 138 -0.33 0.08 4.94
CA TYR A 138 -0.61 -0.77 3.80
C TYR A 138 -1.11 0.02 2.58
N ARG A 139 -0.55 -0.26 1.39
CA ARG A 139 -0.98 0.36 0.12
C ARG A 139 -0.92 1.89 0.06
N ASN A 140 0.00 2.51 0.74
CA ASN A 140 0.18 3.94 0.61
C ASN A 140 0.98 4.30 -0.64
N SER A 141 0.62 5.41 -1.28
CA SER A 141 1.34 5.99 -2.40
C SER A 141 1.68 7.45 -2.12
N GLY A 142 2.94 7.83 -2.28
CA GLY A 142 3.43 9.18 -2.09
C GLY A 142 4.46 9.32 -0.97
N TYR A 143 4.36 10.38 -0.18
CA TYR A 143 5.40 10.78 0.78
C TYR A 143 4.85 10.95 2.19
N ARG A 144 5.43 10.23 3.17
CA ARG A 144 5.10 10.35 4.60
C ARG A 144 3.61 10.12 4.92
N ASN A 145 2.99 9.15 4.30
CA ASN A 145 1.66 8.73 4.70
C ASN A 145 1.73 7.72 5.85
N SER A 146 0.77 7.77 6.74
CA SER A 146 0.57 6.85 7.87
C SER A 146 -0.87 6.35 7.86
N GLY A 147 -1.06 5.05 8.03
CA GLY A 147 -2.34 4.36 7.86
C GLY A 147 -2.42 3.63 6.53
N ASP A 148 -3.60 3.31 6.06
CA ASP A 148 -3.79 2.44 4.92
C ASP A 148 -4.41 3.15 3.71
N SER A 149 -3.97 2.77 2.51
CA SER A 149 -4.57 3.20 1.24
C SER A 149 -4.56 4.71 1.00
N ASN A 150 -3.59 5.43 1.53
CA ASN A 150 -3.47 6.86 1.28
C ASN A 150 -2.76 7.13 -0.05
N SER A 151 -3.23 8.15 -0.77
CA SER A 151 -2.62 8.69 -1.98
C SER A 151 -2.30 10.17 -1.80
N GLY A 152 -1.07 10.57 -2.11
CA GLY A 152 -0.57 11.92 -1.90
C GLY A 152 0.44 12.01 -0.76
N ASN A 153 0.51 13.15 -0.07
CA ASN A 153 1.58 13.38 0.88
C ASN A 153 1.09 13.75 2.27
N ARG A 154 1.78 13.25 3.30
CA ARG A 154 1.54 13.62 4.71
C ARG A 154 0.12 13.36 5.19
N ASN A 155 -0.51 12.31 4.71
CA ASN A 155 -1.81 11.89 5.21
C ASN A 155 -1.63 11.01 6.44
N SER A 156 -2.54 11.15 7.40
CA SER A 156 -2.66 10.31 8.59
C SER A 156 -4.09 9.78 8.68
N GLY A 157 -4.24 8.49 8.94
CA GLY A 157 -5.50 7.76 8.83
C GLY A 157 -5.62 7.02 7.50
N ASP A 158 -6.81 6.58 7.14
CA ASP A 158 -7.01 5.65 6.04
C ASP A 158 -7.75 6.26 4.85
N SER A 159 -7.38 5.79 3.65
CA SER A 159 -8.10 6.11 2.41
C SER A 159 -8.17 7.60 2.07
N ASN A 160 -7.16 8.36 2.45
CA ASN A 160 -7.10 9.77 2.08
C ASN A 160 -6.50 9.96 0.68
N SER A 161 -7.05 10.91 -0.07
CA SER A 161 -6.53 11.38 -1.36
C SER A 161 -6.22 12.88 -1.27
N GLY A 162 -5.02 13.27 -1.66
CA GLY A 162 -4.52 14.64 -1.52
C GLY A 162 -3.44 14.75 -0.46
N ASN A 163 -3.31 15.93 0.16
CA ASN A 163 -2.17 16.20 1.03
C ASN A 163 -2.57 16.70 2.41
N SER A 164 -1.82 16.27 3.42
CA SER A 164 -1.92 16.77 4.80
C SER A 164 -3.31 16.58 5.42
N ASN A 165 -3.98 15.49 5.06
CA ASN A 165 -5.23 15.12 5.70
C ASN A 165 -4.97 14.33 6.99
N SER A 166 -5.80 14.55 8.00
CA SER A 166 -5.86 13.79 9.25
C SER A 166 -7.28 13.25 9.42
N GLY A 167 -7.42 11.99 9.74
CA GLY A 167 -8.69 11.28 9.69
C GLY A 167 -8.80 10.38 8.47
N ASN A 168 -10.00 9.95 8.13
CA ASN A 168 -10.21 8.91 7.13
C ASN A 168 -11.06 9.38 5.95
N ARG A 169 -10.80 8.81 4.77
CA ARG A 169 -11.61 9.01 3.57
C ARG A 169 -11.78 10.47 3.16
N ASN A 170 -10.75 11.27 3.34
CA ASN A 170 -10.75 12.64 2.85
C ASN A 170 -10.25 12.72 1.41
N SER A 171 -10.87 13.58 0.62
CA SER A 171 -10.44 13.95 -0.73
C SER A 171 -10.20 15.47 -0.76
N GLY A 172 -8.98 15.86 -1.10
CA GLY A 172 -8.52 17.25 -1.04
C GLY A 172 -7.37 17.42 -0.05
N ASN A 173 -7.20 18.63 0.48
CA ASN A 173 -6.02 18.96 1.26
C ASN A 173 -6.36 19.55 2.63
N ARG A 174 -5.52 19.23 3.63
CA ARG A 174 -5.57 19.84 4.96
C ARG A 174 -6.92 19.68 5.66
N ASN A 175 -7.58 18.53 5.45
CA ASN A 175 -8.78 18.19 6.19
C ASN A 175 -8.38 17.48 7.49
N SER A 176 -9.12 17.82 8.56
CA SER A 176 -9.09 17.12 9.84
C SER A 176 -10.51 16.64 10.14
N GLY A 177 -10.67 15.39 10.39
CA GLY A 177 -11.99 14.73 10.44
C GLY A 177 -12.14 13.74 9.29
N ASP A 178 -13.31 13.15 9.16
CA ASP A 178 -13.56 12.04 8.25
C ASP A 178 -14.49 12.45 7.09
N TYR A 179 -14.34 11.76 5.95
CA TYR A 179 -15.25 11.85 4.80
C TYR A 179 -15.40 13.26 4.21
N ASN A 180 -14.36 14.08 4.26
CA ASN A 180 -14.40 15.41 3.66
C ASN A 180 -14.01 15.39 2.18
N THR A 181 -14.70 16.21 1.39
CA THR A 181 -14.33 16.53 0.00
C THR A 181 -14.11 18.03 -0.10
N GLY A 182 -12.90 18.44 -0.49
CA GLY A 182 -12.46 19.82 -0.50
C GLY A 182 -11.33 20.07 0.49
N ASP A 183 -11.11 21.33 0.88
CA ASP A 183 -9.92 21.72 1.61
C ASP A 183 -10.21 22.41 2.95
N PHE A 184 -9.30 22.25 3.91
CA PHE A 184 -9.31 22.96 5.20
C PHE A 184 -10.57 22.69 6.06
N ASN A 185 -11.20 21.53 5.95
CA ASN A 185 -12.33 21.16 6.79
C ASN A 185 -11.84 20.53 8.10
N ILE A 186 -12.46 20.87 9.23
CA ILE A 186 -12.11 20.34 10.55
C ILE A 186 -13.22 19.48 11.20
N SER A 187 -14.39 19.43 10.59
CA SER A 187 -15.48 18.53 10.97
C SER A 187 -15.69 17.47 9.87
N ASP A 188 -16.60 16.54 10.12
CA ASP A 188 -16.82 15.39 9.23
C ASP A 188 -17.84 15.68 8.12
N ASN A 189 -17.79 14.83 7.06
CA ASN A 189 -18.80 14.78 6.01
C ASN A 189 -19.06 16.12 5.28
N ASN A 190 -18.03 16.93 5.12
CA ASN A 190 -18.16 18.23 4.43
C ASN A 190 -17.82 18.11 2.94
N THR A 191 -18.58 18.87 2.15
CA THR A 191 -18.26 19.17 0.76
C THR A 191 -18.00 20.67 0.65
N GLY A 192 -16.80 21.07 0.23
CA GLY A 192 -16.38 22.48 0.18
C GLY A 192 -15.18 22.76 1.06
N CYS A 193 -14.99 24.02 1.47
CA CYS A 193 -13.78 24.45 2.16
C CYS A 193 -14.09 25.22 3.45
N PHE A 194 -13.14 25.16 4.41
CA PHE A 194 -13.18 25.88 5.67
C PHE A 194 -14.42 25.57 6.54
N SER A 195 -14.93 24.34 6.47
CA SER A 195 -16.07 23.89 7.28
C SER A 195 -15.63 23.53 8.69
N THR A 196 -16.35 24.04 9.67
CA THR A 196 -16.09 23.84 11.10
C THR A 196 -17.20 23.08 11.83
N LYS A 197 -18.28 22.75 11.12
CA LYS A 197 -19.45 22.04 11.63
C LYS A 197 -19.94 21.05 10.60
N ASP A 198 -20.57 19.96 11.05
CA ASP A 198 -21.26 19.03 10.18
C ASP A 198 -22.42 19.70 9.46
N HIS A 199 -22.47 19.52 8.17
CA HIS A 199 -23.52 20.08 7.34
C HIS A 199 -24.78 19.21 7.38
N LYS A 200 -25.94 19.89 7.44
CA LYS A 200 -27.22 19.23 7.23
C LYS A 200 -27.39 18.91 5.74
N ILE A 201 -27.83 17.68 5.44
CA ILE A 201 -27.99 17.22 4.07
C ILE A 201 -29.33 17.64 3.46
N LEU A 202 -29.38 17.60 2.13
CA LEU A 202 -30.63 17.79 1.39
C LEU A 202 -31.27 16.41 1.16
N PHE A 203 -32.59 16.35 1.28
CA PHE A 203 -33.38 15.26 0.76
C PHE A 203 -34.34 15.78 -0.30
N PHE A 204 -34.37 15.15 -1.45
CA PHE A 204 -35.23 15.52 -2.57
C PHE A 204 -35.09 17.01 -2.93
N ASP A 205 -33.82 17.52 -2.92
CA ASP A 205 -33.40 18.91 -3.19
C ASP A 205 -33.87 19.95 -2.16
N LYS A 206 -34.44 19.54 -1.05
CA LYS A 206 -34.91 20.42 0.02
C LYS A 206 -34.04 20.28 1.26
N LYS A 207 -33.84 21.41 2.00
CA LYS A 207 -33.07 21.44 3.25
C LYS A 207 -33.72 20.59 4.33
N THR A 208 -32.88 19.93 5.12
CA THR A 208 -33.30 19.18 6.31
C THR A 208 -32.49 19.57 7.54
N ASN A 209 -32.87 19.01 8.70
CA ASN A 209 -32.12 19.15 9.94
C ASN A 209 -31.29 17.88 10.25
N ILE A 210 -31.11 16.98 9.28
CA ILE A 210 -30.42 15.71 9.43
C ILE A 210 -29.00 15.82 8.86
N THR A 211 -28.02 15.29 9.58
CA THR A 211 -26.64 15.09 9.10
C THR A 211 -26.53 13.81 8.28
N LEU A 212 -25.46 13.69 7.50
CA LEU A 212 -25.17 12.47 6.75
C LEU A 212 -24.96 11.25 7.68
N GLN A 213 -24.42 11.48 8.88
CA GLN A 213 -24.22 10.42 9.86
C GLN A 213 -25.57 9.92 10.45
N GLU A 214 -26.46 10.84 10.80
CA GLU A 214 -27.82 10.49 11.25
C GLU A 214 -28.59 9.71 10.16
N TRP A 215 -28.47 10.14 8.88
CA TRP A 215 -29.06 9.42 7.76
C TRP A 215 -28.51 7.99 7.62
N ARG A 216 -27.17 7.82 7.65
CA ARG A 216 -26.53 6.51 7.52
C ARG A 216 -26.80 5.55 8.68
N GLY A 217 -27.14 6.08 9.84
CA GLY A 217 -27.59 5.30 11.01
C GLY A 217 -29.09 4.98 11.04
N GLY A 218 -29.87 5.49 10.07
CA GLY A 218 -31.33 5.35 10.06
C GLY A 218 -31.82 4.08 9.35
N ASP A 219 -33.02 3.63 9.74
CA ASP A 219 -33.63 2.41 9.21
C ASP A 219 -33.91 2.47 7.70
N ALA A 220 -34.30 3.61 7.18
CA ALA A 220 -34.53 3.78 5.74
C ALA A 220 -33.24 3.58 4.94
N PHE A 221 -32.10 4.07 5.43
CA PHE A 221 -30.80 3.83 4.79
C PHE A 221 -30.42 2.34 4.84
N TYR A 222 -30.64 1.67 5.97
CA TYR A 222 -30.41 0.24 6.12
C TYR A 222 -31.24 -0.57 5.12
N LEU A 223 -32.54 -0.27 4.99
CA LEU A 223 -33.44 -0.93 4.04
C LEU A 223 -32.97 -0.74 2.59
N LEU A 224 -32.64 0.49 2.19
CA LEU A 224 -32.16 0.80 0.84
C LEU A 224 -30.86 0.08 0.49
N ASN A 225 -29.98 -0.18 1.45
CA ASN A 225 -28.74 -0.94 1.23
C ASN A 225 -28.96 -2.45 1.08
N GLN A 226 -30.17 -2.97 1.26
CA GLN A 226 -30.49 -4.37 0.99
C GLN A 226 -30.82 -4.65 -0.48
N VAL A 227 -30.91 -3.62 -1.30
CA VAL A 227 -31.12 -3.80 -2.74
C VAL A 227 -29.96 -4.58 -3.35
N ASN A 228 -30.23 -5.76 -3.85
CA ASN A 228 -29.22 -6.58 -4.53
C ASN A 228 -28.99 -6.09 -5.96
N SER A 229 -28.04 -5.19 -6.12
CA SER A 229 -27.62 -4.63 -7.43
C SER A 229 -26.50 -5.40 -8.11
N ASN A 230 -26.15 -6.61 -7.65
CA ASN A 230 -25.12 -7.43 -8.30
C ASN A 230 -25.62 -7.86 -9.70
N PRO A 231 -24.84 -7.60 -10.77
CA PRO A 231 -25.22 -7.93 -12.13
C PRO A 231 -25.18 -9.43 -12.43
N THR A 232 -24.61 -10.21 -11.53
CA THR A 232 -24.48 -11.66 -11.67
C THR A 232 -24.80 -12.35 -10.35
N GLU A 233 -25.28 -13.59 -10.45
CA GLU A 233 -25.58 -14.47 -9.33
C GLU A 233 -25.01 -15.85 -9.61
N TRP A 234 -24.34 -16.46 -8.62
CA TRP A 234 -23.89 -17.84 -8.73
C TRP A 234 -25.04 -18.79 -8.40
N ILE A 235 -25.43 -19.63 -9.37
CA ILE A 235 -26.45 -20.68 -9.18
C ILE A 235 -25.74 -22.00 -8.95
N TYR A 236 -25.92 -22.58 -7.77
CA TYR A 236 -25.34 -23.89 -7.44
C TYR A 236 -26.07 -25.02 -8.17
N THR A 237 -25.36 -26.14 -8.36
CA THR A 237 -25.89 -27.32 -9.07
C THR A 237 -27.27 -27.80 -8.57
N ASP A 238 -27.50 -27.70 -7.26
CA ASP A 238 -28.76 -28.16 -6.63
C ASP A 238 -29.93 -27.21 -6.93
N ASP A 239 -29.64 -25.95 -7.21
CA ASP A 239 -30.64 -24.91 -7.53
C ASP A 239 -30.87 -24.77 -9.04
N MET A 240 -30.09 -25.47 -9.89
CA MET A 240 -30.18 -25.39 -11.32
C MET A 240 -31.37 -26.19 -11.85
N THR A 241 -32.16 -25.60 -12.75
CA THR A 241 -33.18 -26.28 -13.56
C THR A 241 -32.52 -27.23 -14.56
N ASP A 242 -33.28 -28.20 -15.08
CA ASP A 242 -32.78 -29.12 -16.11
C ASP A 242 -32.38 -28.39 -17.41
N GLN A 243 -33.05 -27.29 -17.76
CA GLN A 243 -32.67 -26.46 -18.89
C GLN A 243 -31.35 -25.77 -18.66
N GLU A 244 -31.14 -25.18 -17.47
CA GLU A 244 -29.86 -24.53 -17.10
C GLU A 244 -28.69 -25.54 -17.05
N LYS A 245 -28.96 -26.79 -16.63
CA LYS A 245 -27.98 -27.87 -16.68
C LYS A 245 -27.60 -28.28 -18.10
N ALA A 246 -28.54 -28.19 -19.01
CA ALA A 246 -28.30 -28.47 -20.44
C ALA A 246 -27.52 -27.33 -21.11
N ASP A 247 -27.84 -26.06 -20.77
CA ASP A 247 -27.24 -24.88 -21.38
C ASP A 247 -25.80 -24.63 -20.83
N TYR A 248 -25.53 -25.03 -19.59
CA TYR A 248 -24.25 -24.83 -18.91
C TYR A 248 -23.62 -26.14 -18.41
N PRO A 249 -23.23 -27.06 -19.28
CA PRO A 249 -22.79 -28.43 -18.91
C PRO A 249 -21.52 -28.45 -18.05
N SER A 250 -20.78 -27.34 -18.01
CA SER A 250 -19.61 -27.16 -17.14
C SER A 250 -19.94 -27.19 -15.63
N TYR A 251 -21.21 -27.05 -15.25
CA TYR A 251 -21.63 -27.14 -13.85
C TYR A 251 -21.14 -28.41 -13.14
N LYS A 252 -20.94 -29.52 -13.88
CA LYS A 252 -20.44 -30.78 -13.35
C LYS A 252 -19.03 -30.70 -12.76
N THR A 253 -18.23 -29.75 -13.24
CA THR A 253 -16.87 -29.52 -12.78
C THR A 253 -16.72 -28.27 -11.94
N THR A 254 -17.58 -27.27 -12.15
CA THR A 254 -17.54 -25.99 -11.44
C THR A 254 -18.46 -25.93 -10.22
N GLY A 255 -19.41 -26.88 -10.09
CA GLY A 255 -20.38 -26.89 -9.00
C GLY A 255 -21.55 -25.91 -9.20
N GLY A 256 -21.67 -25.29 -10.38
CA GLY A 256 -22.71 -24.33 -10.71
C GLY A 256 -22.34 -23.46 -11.92
N TYR A 257 -23.10 -22.39 -12.15
CA TYR A 257 -22.81 -21.41 -13.20
C TYR A 257 -23.12 -19.97 -12.76
N LEU A 258 -22.57 -18.99 -13.46
CA LEU A 258 -22.81 -17.58 -13.22
C LEU A 258 -23.96 -17.08 -14.10
N LYS A 259 -25.09 -16.74 -13.46
CA LYS A 259 -26.29 -16.22 -14.11
C LYS A 259 -26.24 -14.70 -14.19
N ASN A 260 -26.48 -14.14 -15.39
CA ASN A 260 -26.66 -12.69 -15.52
C ASN A 260 -28.06 -12.31 -15.00
N ARG A 261 -28.10 -11.25 -14.19
CA ARG A 261 -29.34 -10.68 -13.64
C ARG A 261 -29.70 -9.38 -14.37
N ASP A 262 -30.96 -9.15 -14.56
CA ASP A 262 -31.48 -7.86 -15.01
C ASP A 262 -31.58 -6.91 -13.80
N ILE A 263 -30.51 -6.13 -13.56
CA ILE A 263 -30.45 -5.20 -12.41
C ILE A 263 -31.42 -4.02 -12.55
N SER A 264 -32.00 -3.78 -13.74
CA SER A 264 -32.99 -2.71 -13.92
C SER A 264 -34.27 -2.95 -13.08
N LYS A 265 -34.51 -4.20 -12.71
CA LYS A 265 -35.66 -4.61 -11.88
C LYS A 265 -35.31 -4.79 -10.41
N ALA A 266 -34.02 -4.68 -10.04
CA ALA A 266 -33.56 -4.99 -8.69
C ALA A 266 -34.26 -4.15 -7.60
N TYR A 267 -34.50 -2.88 -7.86
CA TYR A 267 -35.23 -2.00 -6.95
C TYR A 267 -36.70 -2.38 -6.81
N GLN A 268 -37.38 -2.73 -7.92
CA GLN A 268 -38.79 -3.14 -7.87
C GLN A 268 -38.94 -4.48 -7.15
N GLU A 269 -38.08 -5.46 -7.43
CA GLU A 269 -38.09 -6.76 -6.74
C GLU A 269 -37.85 -6.62 -5.22
N TRP A 270 -36.96 -5.67 -4.82
CA TRP A 270 -36.75 -5.35 -3.43
C TRP A 270 -37.98 -4.70 -2.82
N TRP A 271 -38.57 -3.69 -3.47
CA TRP A 271 -39.76 -2.99 -3.00
C TRP A 271 -40.95 -3.92 -2.80
N ASP A 272 -41.18 -4.86 -3.70
CA ASP A 272 -42.27 -5.81 -3.65
C ASP A 272 -42.16 -6.78 -2.46
N LYS A 273 -40.95 -7.04 -1.99
CA LYS A 273 -40.67 -7.88 -0.81
C LYS A 273 -40.84 -7.15 0.51
N LEU A 274 -40.83 -5.82 0.53
CA LEU A 274 -41.02 -5.04 1.75
C LEU A 274 -42.44 -5.15 2.29
N ASN A 275 -42.56 -5.28 3.61
CA ASN A 275 -43.83 -5.18 4.29
C ASN A 275 -44.32 -3.71 4.39
N SER A 276 -45.55 -3.50 4.81
CA SER A 276 -46.18 -2.16 4.88
C SER A 276 -45.43 -1.20 5.82
N LYS A 277 -44.82 -1.70 6.92
CA LYS A 277 -44.04 -0.85 7.86
C LYS A 277 -42.72 -0.41 7.24
N GLU A 278 -42.05 -1.29 6.51
CA GLU A 278 -40.81 -0.98 5.81
C GLU A 278 -41.01 0.02 4.68
N LYS A 279 -42.09 -0.15 3.90
CA LYS A 279 -42.49 0.82 2.87
C LYS A 279 -42.81 2.18 3.50
N GLN A 280 -43.49 2.20 4.63
CA GLN A 280 -43.81 3.42 5.36
C GLN A 280 -42.52 4.11 5.85
N CYS A 281 -41.54 3.37 6.38
CA CYS A 281 -40.23 3.89 6.80
C CYS A 281 -39.52 4.62 5.65
N ILE A 282 -39.57 4.09 4.42
CA ILE A 282 -39.01 4.76 3.24
C ILE A 282 -39.80 6.05 2.91
N LYS A 283 -41.15 6.01 2.98
CA LYS A 283 -42.00 7.20 2.72
C LYS A 283 -41.86 8.29 3.78
N GLU A 284 -41.36 7.97 4.97
CA GLU A 284 -41.05 8.92 6.04
C GLU A 284 -39.71 9.59 5.93
N ILE A 285 -38.91 9.29 4.88
CA ILE A 285 -37.70 10.05 4.57
C ILE A 285 -38.09 11.54 4.44
N PRO A 286 -37.36 12.46 5.09
CA PRO A 286 -37.71 13.88 5.04
C PRO A 286 -37.86 14.42 3.62
N ASN A 287 -38.94 15.18 3.41
CA ASN A 287 -39.29 15.76 2.09
C ASN A 287 -39.52 14.71 1.00
N PHE A 288 -39.92 13.50 1.34
CA PHE A 288 -40.16 12.42 0.38
C PHE A 288 -40.98 12.94 -0.81
N ASP A 289 -40.54 12.57 -2.02
CA ASP A 289 -41.13 12.99 -3.28
C ASP A 289 -41.20 11.76 -4.19
N ASP A 290 -42.43 11.26 -4.37
CA ASP A 290 -42.70 10.02 -5.11
C ASP A 290 -42.11 10.06 -6.53
N LYS A 291 -42.23 11.19 -7.22
CA LYS A 291 -41.73 11.33 -8.60
C LYS A 291 -40.22 11.30 -8.68
N LYS A 292 -39.52 11.93 -7.74
CA LYS A 292 -38.06 11.87 -7.68
C LYS A 292 -37.57 10.51 -7.24
N PHE A 293 -38.29 9.86 -6.31
CA PHE A 293 -37.99 8.52 -5.89
C PHE A 293 -38.11 7.54 -7.06
N GLU A 294 -39.20 7.62 -7.81
CA GLU A 294 -39.41 6.84 -9.04
C GLU A 294 -38.34 7.11 -10.09
N MET A 295 -37.99 8.37 -10.32
CA MET A 295 -36.96 8.76 -11.29
C MET A 295 -35.57 8.16 -10.95
N ILE A 296 -35.25 8.01 -9.66
CA ILE A 296 -33.96 7.49 -9.19
C ILE A 296 -33.94 5.96 -9.12
N THR A 297 -35.05 5.36 -8.66
CA THR A 297 -35.11 3.93 -8.34
C THR A 297 -35.91 3.10 -9.36
N GLY A 298 -36.71 3.76 -10.18
CA GLY A 298 -37.68 3.10 -11.05
C GLY A 298 -38.92 2.56 -10.33
N ILE A 299 -39.05 2.80 -9.00
CA ILE A 299 -40.15 2.30 -8.19
C ILE A 299 -41.29 3.31 -8.19
N ASN A 300 -42.50 2.91 -8.59
CA ASN A 300 -43.71 3.69 -8.36
C ASN A 300 -44.23 3.41 -6.95
N ALA A 301 -43.97 4.37 -6.03
CA ALA A 301 -44.37 4.22 -4.62
C ALA A 301 -45.86 4.50 -4.38
N GLU A 302 -46.58 5.12 -5.34
CA GLU A 302 -48.02 5.40 -5.24
C GLU A 302 -48.88 4.14 -5.48
N GLU A 303 -48.41 3.16 -6.27
CA GLU A 303 -49.16 1.96 -6.65
C GLU A 303 -49.11 0.80 -5.65
N SER A 304 -48.71 1.02 -4.40
CA SER A 304 -48.79 -0.02 -3.36
C SER A 304 -50.24 -0.16 -2.85
N LYS A 305 -51.03 -0.98 -3.49
CA LYS A 305 -52.33 -1.48 -2.97
C LYS A 305 -52.12 -2.57 -1.94
#